data_47577ae555ed1f36d9f0dbdcfec73344
#
_entry.id   47577ae555ed1f36d9f0dbdcfec73344
#
_cell.length_a   1.000
_cell.length_b   1.000
_cell.length_c   1.000
_cell.angle_alpha   90.00
_cell.angle_beta   90.00
_cell.angle_gamma   90.00
#
_symmetry.space_group_name_H-M   'P 1'
#
loop_
_entity.id
_entity.type
_entity.pdbx_description
1 polymer ?
#
loop_
_entity_poly.entity_id
_entity_poly.type
_entity_poly.pdbx_seq_one_letter_code
_entity_poly.pdbx_strand_id
1 'polypeptide(L)' 'DESKKIQEKSIQETQVKVRQMQNDAEQEIQITRNKLLNEIRSYTAALTMASTEKVIKKSLSDDDKKRLIDESI' A
#
# COMPACT_ATOMS: atom_id res chain seq x y z
N ASP A 1 -8.07 4.59 -53.36
CA ASP A 1 -6.68 4.91 -53.49
C ASP A 1 -5.86 4.18 -52.44
N GLU A 2 -4.77 3.52 -52.86
CA GLU A 2 -3.89 2.75 -51.99
C GLU A 2 -3.24 3.60 -50.90
N SER A 3 -2.85 4.80 -51.25
CA SER A 3 -2.24 5.76 -50.32
C SER A 3 -3.17 6.10 -49.18
N LYS A 4 -4.44 6.28 -49.48
CA LYS A 4 -5.48 6.57 -48.49
C LYS A 4 -5.76 5.36 -47.62
N LYS A 5 -5.77 4.16 -48.16
CA LYS A 5 -5.96 2.93 -47.43
C LYS A 5 -4.80 2.64 -46.46
N ILE A 6 -3.56 2.94 -46.87
CA ILE A 6 -2.38 2.81 -46.01
C ILE A 6 -2.47 3.80 -44.83
N GLN A 7 -2.88 5.03 -45.08
CA GLN A 7 -3.07 6.03 -44.03
C GLN A 7 -4.15 5.62 -43.04
N GLU A 8 -5.31 5.14 -43.51
CA GLU A 8 -6.40 4.67 -42.67
C GLU A 8 -5.98 3.50 -41.79
N LYS A 9 -5.24 2.55 -42.38
CA LYS A 9 -4.72 1.40 -41.66
C LYS A 9 -3.72 1.84 -40.57
N SER A 10 -2.84 2.76 -40.90
CA SER A 10 -1.85 3.30 -39.97
C SER A 10 -2.53 4.01 -38.80
N ILE A 11 -3.58 4.79 -39.07
CA ILE A 11 -4.36 5.48 -38.04
C ILE A 11 -5.04 4.44 -37.13
N GLN A 12 -5.66 3.41 -37.71
CA GLN A 12 -6.32 2.35 -36.94
C GLN A 12 -5.32 1.60 -36.04
N GLU A 13 -4.16 1.25 -36.56
CA GLU A 13 -3.10 0.58 -35.79
C GLU A 13 -2.60 1.46 -34.64
N THR A 14 -2.45 2.75 -34.90
CA THR A 14 -2.06 3.72 -33.86
C THR A 14 -3.13 3.84 -32.79
N GLN A 15 -4.40 3.89 -33.17
CA GLN A 15 -5.52 3.94 -32.21
C GLN A 15 -5.57 2.69 -31.33
N VAL A 16 -5.36 1.52 -31.90
CA VAL A 16 -5.29 0.25 -31.15
C VAL A 16 -4.12 0.27 -30.17
N LYS A 17 -2.95 0.74 -30.61
CA LYS A 17 -1.77 0.86 -29.75
C LYS A 17 -2.00 1.81 -28.59
N VAL A 18 -2.59 2.98 -28.86
CA VAL A 18 -2.90 3.96 -27.83
C VAL A 18 -3.86 3.39 -26.79
N ARG A 19 -4.89 2.68 -27.25
CA ARG A 19 -5.87 2.05 -26.36
C ARG A 19 -5.21 0.98 -25.49
N GLN A 20 -4.33 0.17 -26.08
CA GLN A 20 -3.58 -0.83 -25.34
C GLN A 20 -2.65 -0.21 -24.30
N MET A 21 -1.95 0.86 -24.66
CA MET A 21 -1.10 1.61 -23.74
C MET A 21 -1.90 2.20 -22.56
N GLN A 22 -3.10 2.72 -22.85
CA GLN A 22 -4.01 3.24 -21.81
C GLN A 22 -4.45 2.11 -20.87
N ASN A 23 -4.83 0.97 -21.41
CA ASN A 23 -5.23 -0.19 -20.60
C ASN A 23 -4.07 -0.70 -19.74
N ASP A 24 -2.87 -0.77 -20.28
CA ASP A 24 -1.68 -1.19 -19.55
C ASP A 24 -1.35 -0.21 -18.43
N ALA A 25 -1.44 1.09 -18.71
CA ALA A 25 -1.22 2.14 -17.71
C ALA A 25 -2.25 2.07 -16.58
N GLU A 26 -3.52 1.84 -16.90
CA GLU A 26 -4.58 1.66 -15.90
C GLU A 26 -4.31 0.45 -15.02
N GLN A 27 -3.87 -0.67 -15.61
CA GLN A 27 -3.50 -1.86 -14.86
C GLN A 27 -2.32 -1.60 -13.93
N GLU A 28 -1.29 -0.92 -14.40
CA GLU A 28 -0.12 -0.54 -13.57
C GLU A 28 -0.53 0.34 -12.40
N ILE A 29 -1.41 1.31 -12.64
CA ILE A 29 -1.94 2.18 -11.58
C ILE A 29 -2.68 1.35 -10.54
N GLN A 30 -3.52 0.39 -10.96
CA GLN A 30 -4.24 -0.49 -10.05
C GLN A 30 -3.29 -1.35 -9.21
N ILE A 31 -2.30 -1.95 -9.84
CA ILE A 31 -1.30 -2.79 -9.15
C ILE A 31 -0.51 -1.96 -8.14
N THR A 32 -0.04 -0.79 -8.54
CA THR A 32 0.72 0.11 -7.68
C THR A 32 -0.13 0.58 -6.49
N ARG A 33 -1.38 0.94 -6.75
CA ARG A 33 -2.33 1.34 -5.71
C ARG A 33 -2.56 0.24 -4.68
N ASN A 34 -2.80 -0.99 -5.16
CA ASN A 34 -3.01 -2.14 -4.27
C ASN A 34 -1.77 -2.44 -3.44
N LYS A 35 -0.60 -2.35 -4.05
CA LYS A 35 0.68 -2.54 -3.37
C LYS A 35 0.88 -1.50 -2.27
N LEU A 36 0.63 -0.23 -2.56
CA LEU A 36 0.73 0.86 -1.59
C LEU A 36 -0.25 0.68 -0.44
N LEU A 37 -1.49 0.29 -0.73
CA LEU A 37 -2.48 0.02 0.32
C LEU A 37 -2.04 -1.12 1.24
N ASN A 38 -1.47 -2.19 0.69
CA ASN A 38 -0.95 -3.30 1.48
C ASN A 38 0.25 -2.88 2.32
N GLU A 39 1.15 -2.05 1.79
CA GLU A 39 2.28 -1.51 2.54
C GLU A 39 1.82 -0.63 3.70
N ILE A 40 0.82 0.22 3.47
CA ILE A 40 0.23 1.06 4.51
C ILE A 40 -0.41 0.21 5.61
N ARG A 41 -1.16 -0.84 5.24
CA ARG A 41 -1.77 -1.76 6.20
C ARG A 41 -0.72 -2.47 7.05
N SER A 42 0.34 -2.96 6.42
CA SER A 42 1.45 -3.62 7.12
C SER A 42 2.16 -2.66 8.07
N TYR A 43 2.41 -1.45 7.63
CA TYR A 43 3.02 -0.41 8.46
C TYR A 43 2.14 -0.05 9.66
N THR A 44 0.84 0.13 9.43
CA THR A 44 -0.12 0.46 10.49
C THR A 44 -0.22 -0.68 11.50
N ALA A 45 -0.27 -1.93 11.03
CA ALA A 45 -0.30 -3.10 11.91
C ALA A 45 0.97 -3.18 12.77
N ALA A 46 2.14 -2.97 12.18
CA ALA A 46 3.41 -2.97 12.91
C ALA A 46 3.46 -1.85 13.96
N LEU A 47 2.96 -0.68 13.61
CA LEU A 47 2.88 0.46 14.53
C LEU A 47 1.95 0.18 15.70
N THR A 48 0.81 -0.43 15.44
CA THR A 48 -0.17 -0.82 16.46
C THR A 48 0.43 -1.85 17.42
N MET A 49 1.13 -2.85 16.90
CA MET A 49 1.81 -3.85 17.73
C MET A 49 2.89 -3.21 18.60
N ALA A 50 3.73 -2.35 18.04
CA ALA A 50 4.77 -1.66 18.80
C ALA A 50 4.18 -0.77 19.90
N SER A 51 3.09 -0.07 19.63
CA SER A 51 2.39 0.76 20.59
C SER A 51 1.77 -0.08 21.71
N THR A 52 1.18 -1.23 21.35
CA THR A 52 0.60 -2.17 22.33
C THR A 52 1.68 -2.73 23.25
N GLU A 53 2.83 -3.11 22.71
CA GLU A 53 3.97 -3.59 23.49
C GLU A 53 4.45 -2.53 24.49
N LYS A 54 4.57 -1.29 24.06
CA LYS A 54 4.96 -0.18 24.94
C LYS A 54 3.98 0.03 26.07
N VAL A 55 2.68 -0.03 25.80
CA VAL A 55 1.64 0.12 26.80
C VAL A 55 1.71 -1.03 27.81
N ILE A 56 1.85 -2.26 27.35
CA ILE A 56 1.97 -3.44 28.22
C ILE A 56 3.22 -3.33 29.09
N LYS A 57 4.37 -2.99 28.52
CA LYS A 57 5.62 -2.81 29.28
C LYS A 57 5.48 -1.74 30.38
N LYS A 58 4.85 -0.64 30.04
CA LYS A 58 4.61 0.43 31.00
C LYS A 58 3.67 0.00 32.13
N SER A 59 2.60 -0.72 31.80
CA SER A 59 1.66 -1.25 32.79
C SER A 59 2.31 -2.24 33.73
N LEU A 60 3.14 -3.16 33.21
CA LEU A 60 3.90 -4.12 33.99
C LEU A 60 4.91 -3.43 34.91
N SER A 61 5.60 -2.41 34.41
CA SER A 61 6.56 -1.63 35.20
C SER A 61 5.87 -0.88 36.34
N ASP A 62 4.71 -0.29 36.08
CA ASP A 62 3.92 0.41 37.10
C ASP A 62 3.39 -0.57 38.17
N ASP A 63 2.93 -1.75 37.76
CA ASP A 63 2.50 -2.81 38.67
C ASP A 63 3.65 -3.31 39.55
N ASP A 64 4.84 -3.49 38.97
CA ASP A 64 6.05 -3.88 39.68
C ASP A 64 6.45 -2.82 40.72
N LYS A 65 6.40 -1.56 40.38
CA LYS A 65 6.67 -0.46 41.27
C LYS A 65 5.68 -0.42 42.43
N LYS A 66 4.41 -0.61 42.15
CA LYS A 66 3.34 -0.64 43.15
C LYS A 66 3.52 -1.81 44.11
N ARG A 67 3.89 -2.97 43.60
CA ARG A 67 4.17 -4.17 44.39
C ARG A 67 5.36 -3.96 45.31
N LEU A 68 6.44 -3.35 44.83
CA LEU A 68 7.62 -3.01 45.61
C LEU A 68 7.27 -2.06 46.78
N ILE A 69 6.45 -1.09 46.53
CA ILE A 69 5.98 -0.15 47.58
C ILE A 69 5.14 -0.88 48.62
N ASP A 70 4.24 -1.75 48.18
CA ASP A 70 3.39 -2.55 49.09
C ASP A 70 4.21 -3.53 49.94
N GLU A 71 5.27 -4.15 49.37
CA GLU A 71 6.15 -5.07 50.08
C GLU A 71 7.09 -4.36 51.07
N SER A 72 7.40 -3.09 50.80
CA SER A 72 8.32 -2.34 51.69
C SER A 72 7.64 -1.73 52.90
N ILE A 73 6.33 -1.80 52.94
CA ILE A 73 5.52 -1.33 54.09
C ILE A 73 5.28 -2.52 55.03
#